data_d2a319e8419832bda3a5d494207dd026
#
_entry.id   d2a319e8419832bda3a5d494207dd026
#
_cell.length_a   1.000
_cell.length_b   1.000
_cell.length_c   1.000
_cell.angle_alpha   90.00
_cell.angle_beta   90.00
_cell.angle_gamma   90.00
#
_symmetry.space_group_name_H-M   'P 1'
#
loop_
_entity.id
_entity.type
_entity.pdbx_description
1 polymer ?
#
loop_
_entity_poly.entity_id
_entity_poly.type
_entity_poly.pdbx_seq_one_letter_code
_entity_poly.pdbx_strand_id
1 'polypeptide(L)'
;YKSIPFYVSSRSYGVFVNHPENVTFEVASETVSKVAFSVQGQRLEYFVFGGETVADVLTTYTDLTGKPALPPAYSFGLWLSTSFTTSYDEETVSSFIDEMERRDIPLDVFHFDCFWMKEFEWCSFEWDKRMFPDPKGFISRLKEKGLKVCVWINSYVGQRAPVFKELAEKGYFIKNKDGSVFQCDMWQPGMAIIDFTNPGAREWFASKIKGLAELGVDAIKTDFGERIPTDVVYY
;
A
#
# COMPACT_ATOMS: atom_id res chain seq x y z
N TYR A 1 9.44 0.40 2.36
CA TYR A 1 9.95 1.46 3.20
C TYR A 1 9.43 2.81 2.76
N LYS A 2 9.33 3.76 3.70
CA LYS A 2 8.87 5.12 3.43
C LYS A 2 10.05 6.05 3.61
N SER A 3 10.46 6.72 2.54
CA SER A 3 11.56 7.68 2.57
C SER A 3 11.02 9.07 2.30
N ILE A 4 11.21 9.96 3.27
CA ILE A 4 10.87 11.38 3.15
C ILE A 4 12.17 12.16 3.37
N PRO A 5 12.63 12.94 2.39
CA PRO A 5 13.90 13.70 2.51
C PRO A 5 13.73 14.94 3.40
N PHE A 6 13.32 14.71 4.64
CA PHE A 6 13.04 15.73 5.65
C PHE A 6 13.62 15.32 7.00
N TYR A 7 14.27 16.24 7.67
CA TYR A 7 14.64 16.07 9.07
C TYR A 7 14.21 17.26 9.92
N VAL A 8 14.07 17.03 11.21
CA VAL A 8 13.77 18.05 12.19
C VAL A 8 14.79 17.99 13.33
N SER A 9 15.18 19.15 13.82
CA SER A 9 16.09 19.33 14.93
C SER A 9 15.36 19.63 16.23
N SER A 10 15.91 19.18 17.37
CA SER A 10 15.47 19.58 18.70
C SER A 10 15.59 21.09 18.97
N ARG A 11 16.23 21.84 18.08
CA ARG A 11 16.30 23.31 18.10
C ARG A 11 15.16 23.97 17.33
N SER A 12 14.06 23.26 17.09
CA SER A 12 12.86 23.72 16.41
C SER A 12 13.11 24.28 15.00
N TYR A 13 13.92 23.59 14.23
CA TYR A 13 14.01 23.80 12.78
C TYR A 13 13.99 22.48 12.02
N GLY A 14 13.59 22.54 10.75
CA GLY A 14 13.60 21.38 9.86
C GLY A 14 14.10 21.74 8.49
N VAL A 15 14.57 20.74 7.74
CA VAL A 15 15.01 20.89 6.35
C VAL A 15 14.35 19.82 5.50
N PHE A 16 13.68 20.23 4.45
CA PHE A 16 13.10 19.38 3.43
C PHE A 16 13.80 19.58 2.11
N VAL A 17 14.33 18.52 1.53
CA VAL A 17 14.99 18.54 0.22
C VAL A 17 13.97 18.12 -0.84
N ASN A 18 13.52 19.07 -1.66
CA ASN A 18 12.54 18.82 -2.70
C ASN A 18 13.22 18.33 -3.99
N HIS A 19 13.53 17.04 -4.01
CA HIS A 19 14.20 16.42 -5.15
C HIS A 19 13.63 15.03 -5.46
N PRO A 20 13.38 14.68 -6.73
CA PRO A 20 12.79 13.39 -7.11
C PRO A 20 13.76 12.21 -7.02
N GLU A 21 15.06 12.46 -7.10
CA GLU A 21 16.10 11.44 -7.02
C GLU A 21 16.49 11.13 -5.56
N ASN A 22 17.36 10.16 -5.39
CA ASN A 22 17.89 9.81 -4.07
C ASN A 22 18.58 11.01 -3.41
N VAL A 23 18.19 11.30 -2.18
CA VAL A 23 18.81 12.31 -1.34
C VAL A 23 19.65 11.60 -0.28
N THR A 24 20.93 11.92 -0.22
CA THR A 24 21.81 11.42 0.84
C THR A 24 21.88 12.45 1.97
N PHE A 25 21.68 12.00 3.21
CA PHE A 25 21.88 12.82 4.41
C PHE A 25 23.07 12.31 5.22
N GLU A 26 23.95 13.22 5.58
CA GLU A 26 25.11 12.97 6.42
C GLU A 26 24.96 13.78 7.72
N VAL A 27 24.38 13.14 8.71
CA VAL A 27 24.07 13.76 10.00
C VAL A 27 25.21 13.51 10.97
N ALA A 28 26.05 14.51 11.19
CA ALA A 28 27.22 14.44 12.09
C ALA A 28 28.21 13.30 11.76
N SER A 29 28.25 12.82 10.52
CA SER A 29 29.09 11.70 10.12
C SER A 29 30.59 12.05 10.02
N GLU A 30 30.90 13.21 9.48
CA GLU A 30 32.29 13.70 9.41
C GLU A 30 32.62 14.70 10.53
N THR A 31 31.68 15.57 10.82
CA THR A 31 31.84 16.63 11.83
C THR A 31 30.58 16.72 12.66
N VAL A 32 30.67 16.51 13.97
CA VAL A 32 29.56 16.48 14.91
C VAL A 32 28.63 17.70 14.91
N SER A 33 29.10 18.84 14.43
CA SER A 33 28.35 20.10 14.35
C SER A 33 27.74 20.37 12.97
N LYS A 34 27.84 19.43 12.03
CA LYS A 34 27.40 19.62 10.65
C LYS A 34 26.38 18.57 10.22
N VAL A 35 25.41 19.01 9.45
CA VAL A 35 24.56 18.17 8.63
C VAL A 35 24.78 18.57 7.19
N ALA A 36 25.11 17.60 6.34
CA ALA A 36 25.18 17.78 4.90
C ALA A 36 24.07 16.96 4.23
N PHE A 37 23.61 17.41 3.08
CA PHE A 37 22.77 16.64 2.19
C PHE A 37 23.19 16.87 0.75
N SER A 38 23.06 15.82 -0.06
CA SER A 38 23.46 15.85 -1.46
C SER A 38 22.44 15.15 -2.35
N VAL A 39 22.36 15.63 -3.59
CA VAL A 39 21.56 15.05 -4.66
C VAL A 39 22.40 14.93 -5.92
N GLN A 40 22.04 14.04 -6.81
CA GLN A 40 22.68 13.97 -8.11
C GLN A 40 22.14 15.05 -9.03
N GLY A 41 23.01 15.60 -9.91
CA GLY A 41 22.64 16.60 -10.90
C GLY A 41 23.11 18.01 -10.54
N GLN A 42 22.52 18.99 -11.23
CA GLN A 42 22.96 20.40 -11.15
C GLN A 42 21.91 21.32 -10.51
N ARG A 43 20.83 20.75 -9.97
CA ARG A 43 19.77 21.50 -9.29
C ARG A 43 19.59 20.94 -7.88
N LEU A 44 19.55 21.84 -6.91
CA LEU A 44 19.20 21.53 -5.53
C LEU A 44 18.15 22.55 -5.07
N GLU A 45 16.98 22.06 -4.69
CA GLU A 45 15.91 22.83 -4.09
C GLU A 45 15.63 22.29 -2.70
N TYR A 46 15.64 23.15 -1.70
CA TYR A 46 15.32 22.75 -0.34
C TYR A 46 14.63 23.87 0.42
N PHE A 47 13.88 23.51 1.44
CA PHE A 47 13.17 24.41 2.32
C PHE A 47 13.70 24.28 3.74
N VAL A 48 13.87 25.42 4.41
CA VAL A 48 14.21 25.49 5.83
C VAL A 48 13.01 26.03 6.57
N PHE A 49 12.55 25.27 7.55
CA PHE A 49 11.43 25.64 8.40
C PHE A 49 11.93 25.98 9.79
N GLY A 50 11.40 27.04 10.39
CA GLY A 50 11.63 27.41 11.78
C GLY A 50 10.32 27.48 12.54
N GLY A 51 10.38 27.31 13.86
CA GLY A 51 9.25 27.42 14.76
C GLY A 51 9.70 27.63 16.19
N GLU A 52 8.77 27.92 17.10
CA GLU A 52 9.06 27.93 18.54
C GLU A 52 9.19 26.51 19.07
N THR A 53 8.45 25.60 18.50
CA THR A 53 8.44 24.17 18.85
C THR A 53 8.65 23.28 17.61
N VAL A 54 8.98 22.01 17.84
CA VAL A 54 9.02 20.99 16.77
C VAL A 54 7.65 20.81 16.11
N ALA A 55 6.57 20.98 16.86
CA ALA A 55 5.21 20.91 16.33
C ALA A 55 4.93 22.01 15.30
N ASP A 56 5.42 23.23 15.52
CA ASP A 56 5.30 24.33 14.55
C ASP A 56 6.04 24.04 13.26
N VAL A 57 7.24 23.47 13.36
CA VAL A 57 8.02 23.03 12.19
C VAL A 57 7.25 21.98 11.38
N LEU A 58 6.67 20.98 12.03
CA LEU A 58 5.85 19.94 11.37
C LEU A 58 4.58 20.54 10.75
N THR A 59 3.96 21.50 11.42
CA THR A 59 2.79 22.20 10.90
C THR A 59 3.14 22.94 9.61
N THR A 60 4.21 23.73 9.62
CA THR A 60 4.65 24.49 8.44
C THR A 60 5.07 23.56 7.29
N TYR A 61 5.77 22.45 7.60
CA TYR A 61 6.10 21.42 6.63
C TYR A 61 4.84 20.80 5.99
N THR A 62 3.85 20.42 6.79
CA THR A 62 2.62 19.81 6.29
C THR A 62 1.68 20.81 5.62
N ASP A 63 1.77 22.10 5.94
CA ASP A 63 1.07 23.16 5.19
C ASP A 63 1.60 23.28 3.75
N LEU A 64 2.89 23.04 3.56
CA LEU A 64 3.53 23.03 2.23
C LEU A 64 3.29 21.71 1.48
N THR A 65 3.40 20.57 2.15
CA THR A 65 3.41 19.23 1.52
C THR A 65 2.07 18.50 1.55
N GLY A 66 1.11 19.02 2.28
CA GLY A 66 -0.20 18.41 2.52
C GLY A 66 -0.31 17.79 3.92
N LYS A 67 -1.45 18.01 4.54
CA LYS A 67 -1.75 17.43 5.85
C LYS A 67 -2.24 15.99 5.70
N PRO A 68 -1.85 15.08 6.62
CA PRO A 68 -2.42 13.73 6.64
C PRO A 68 -3.89 13.77 7.03
N ALA A 69 -4.65 12.79 6.55
CA ALA A 69 -6.01 12.59 7.03
C ALA A 69 -5.98 12.11 8.49
N LEU A 70 -6.99 12.49 9.28
CA LEU A 70 -7.19 11.93 10.61
C LEU A 70 -7.67 10.48 10.46
N PRO A 71 -6.90 9.48 10.90
CA PRO A 71 -7.32 8.09 10.78
C PRO A 71 -8.47 7.78 11.75
N PRO A 72 -9.35 6.82 11.41
CA PRO A 72 -10.43 6.41 12.31
C PRO A 72 -9.86 5.70 13.56
N ALA A 73 -10.61 5.78 14.67
CA ALA A 73 -10.15 5.28 15.98
C ALA A 73 -9.72 3.79 15.94
N TYR A 74 -10.44 2.94 15.21
CA TYR A 74 -10.11 1.51 15.09
C TYR A 74 -8.72 1.24 14.49
N SER A 75 -8.14 2.21 13.76
CA SER A 75 -6.81 2.03 13.16
C SER A 75 -5.68 1.97 14.20
N PHE A 76 -5.94 2.41 15.43
CA PHE A 76 -5.03 2.35 16.58
C PHE A 76 -5.25 1.10 17.44
N GLY A 77 -6.24 0.27 17.12
CA GLY A 77 -6.53 -0.96 17.83
C GLY A 77 -5.69 -2.15 17.35
N LEU A 78 -6.07 -3.35 17.80
CA LEU A 78 -5.38 -4.58 17.41
C LEU A 78 -5.85 -5.07 16.04
N TRP A 79 -4.90 -5.34 15.16
CA TRP A 79 -5.11 -5.93 13.85
C TRP A 79 -4.55 -7.36 13.83
N LEU A 80 -5.43 -8.34 13.67
CA LEU A 80 -5.04 -9.74 13.50
C LEU A 80 -4.95 -10.06 12.00
N SER A 81 -3.85 -10.66 11.58
CA SER A 81 -3.63 -11.09 10.21
C SER A 81 -3.23 -12.56 10.17
N THR A 82 -3.75 -13.27 9.18
CA THR A 82 -3.28 -14.62 8.86
C THR A 82 -1.98 -14.64 8.10
N SER A 83 -1.51 -13.47 7.60
CA SER A 83 -0.32 -13.38 6.74
C SER A 83 -0.46 -14.22 5.46
N PHE A 84 0.61 -14.36 4.71
CA PHE A 84 0.70 -15.21 3.51
C PHE A 84 1.21 -16.64 3.82
N THR A 85 1.51 -16.94 5.08
CA THR A 85 2.12 -18.22 5.48
C THR A 85 1.11 -19.29 5.85
N THR A 86 -0.15 -18.92 5.99
CA THR A 86 -1.23 -19.81 6.42
C THR A 86 -2.33 -19.80 5.38
N SER A 87 -2.64 -20.94 4.81
CA SER A 87 -3.88 -21.13 4.05
C SER A 87 -5.05 -21.05 5.03
N TYR A 88 -6.07 -20.26 4.69
CA TYR A 88 -7.20 -20.04 5.58
C TYR A 88 -8.51 -19.97 4.78
N ASP A 89 -9.55 -20.46 5.43
CA ASP A 89 -10.93 -20.40 4.98
C ASP A 89 -11.79 -19.67 6.03
N GLU A 90 -13.07 -19.61 5.77
CA GLU A 90 -14.03 -18.99 6.67
C GLU A 90 -14.05 -19.63 8.07
N GLU A 91 -13.95 -20.98 8.16
CA GLU A 91 -13.92 -21.70 9.42
C GLU A 91 -12.66 -21.39 10.23
N THR A 92 -11.51 -21.43 9.58
CA THR A 92 -10.21 -21.12 10.21
C THR A 92 -10.17 -19.69 10.73
N VAL A 93 -10.60 -18.73 9.93
CA VAL A 93 -10.66 -17.32 10.34
C VAL A 93 -11.60 -17.13 11.52
N SER A 94 -12.79 -17.74 11.46
CA SER A 94 -13.74 -17.68 12.57
C SER A 94 -13.15 -18.26 13.85
N SER A 95 -12.44 -19.38 13.77
CA SER A 95 -11.80 -19.99 14.93
C SER A 95 -10.76 -19.08 15.60
N PHE A 96 -9.98 -18.33 14.82
CA PHE A 96 -9.02 -17.36 15.36
C PHE A 96 -9.72 -16.22 16.11
N ILE A 97 -10.80 -15.70 15.53
CA ILE A 97 -11.57 -14.60 16.12
C ILE A 97 -12.26 -15.07 17.40
N ASP A 98 -12.87 -16.23 17.38
CA ASP A 98 -13.53 -16.82 18.56
C ASP A 98 -12.54 -17.12 19.69
N GLU A 99 -11.31 -17.52 19.35
CA GLU A 99 -10.25 -17.74 20.34
C GLU A 99 -9.77 -16.40 20.95
N MET A 100 -9.70 -15.32 20.18
CA MET A 100 -9.41 -13.99 20.72
C MET A 100 -10.49 -13.55 21.71
N GLU A 101 -11.76 -13.71 21.35
CA GLU A 101 -12.91 -13.41 22.19
C GLU A 101 -12.90 -14.26 23.47
N ARG A 102 -12.66 -15.57 23.37
CA ARG A 102 -12.58 -16.50 24.49
C ARG A 102 -11.49 -16.12 25.49
N ARG A 103 -10.40 -15.52 25.02
CA ARG A 103 -9.26 -15.06 25.84
C ARG A 103 -9.39 -13.64 26.35
N ASP A 104 -10.50 -12.98 26.06
CA ASP A 104 -10.73 -11.57 26.40
C ASP A 104 -9.63 -10.65 25.84
N ILE A 105 -9.18 -10.97 24.61
CA ILE A 105 -8.22 -10.14 23.87
C ILE A 105 -9.01 -9.28 22.89
N PRO A 106 -9.04 -7.94 23.08
CA PRO A 106 -9.79 -7.07 22.18
C PRO A 106 -9.18 -7.10 20.77
N LEU A 107 -10.04 -7.24 19.77
CA LEU A 107 -9.67 -7.25 18.36
C LEU A 107 -10.52 -6.22 17.62
N ASP A 108 -9.88 -5.32 16.88
CA ASP A 108 -10.56 -4.26 16.14
C ASP A 108 -10.67 -4.57 14.65
N VAL A 109 -9.61 -5.16 14.08
CA VAL A 109 -9.54 -5.40 12.63
C VAL A 109 -9.05 -6.82 12.35
N PHE A 110 -9.77 -7.51 11.46
CA PHE A 110 -9.23 -8.72 10.85
C PHE A 110 -8.70 -8.40 9.45
N HIS A 111 -7.43 -8.75 9.20
CA HIS A 111 -6.76 -8.53 7.93
C HIS A 111 -6.61 -9.84 7.17
N PHE A 112 -7.21 -9.89 5.97
CA PHE A 112 -7.01 -10.95 5.00
C PHE A 112 -5.83 -10.60 4.12
N ASP A 113 -4.75 -11.39 4.21
CA ASP A 113 -3.62 -11.27 3.30
C ASP A 113 -3.94 -11.91 1.94
N CYS A 114 -3.00 -12.06 1.04
CA CYS A 114 -3.23 -12.37 -0.37
C CYS A 114 -4.16 -13.56 -0.66
N PHE A 115 -4.31 -14.51 0.24
CA PHE A 115 -5.15 -15.71 0.06
C PHE A 115 -6.66 -15.51 0.23
N TRP A 116 -7.15 -14.26 0.38
CA TRP A 116 -8.56 -14.02 0.12
C TRP A 116 -8.89 -14.18 -1.38
N MET A 117 -7.89 -13.97 -2.24
CA MET A 117 -7.92 -14.33 -3.64
C MET A 117 -7.31 -15.73 -3.83
N LYS A 118 -7.60 -16.36 -4.95
CA LYS A 118 -7.02 -17.66 -5.29
C LYS A 118 -5.53 -17.53 -5.59
N GLU A 119 -4.76 -18.49 -5.12
CA GLU A 119 -3.32 -18.56 -5.34
C GLU A 119 -2.94 -18.45 -6.83
N PHE A 120 -1.90 -17.67 -7.13
CA PHE A 120 -1.42 -17.35 -8.48
C PHE A 120 -2.38 -16.55 -9.37
N GLU A 121 -3.56 -16.19 -8.86
CA GLU A 121 -4.52 -15.29 -9.50
C GLU A 121 -4.59 -13.93 -8.80
N TRP A 122 -3.47 -13.51 -8.15
CA TRP A 122 -3.41 -12.29 -7.34
C TRP A 122 -3.69 -11.03 -8.15
N CYS A 123 -4.35 -10.13 -7.48
CA CYS A 123 -4.92 -8.90 -8.01
C CYS A 123 -5.99 -9.15 -9.09
N SER A 124 -6.67 -10.30 -9.02
CA SER A 124 -7.95 -10.53 -9.70
C SER A 124 -9.08 -9.71 -9.10
N PHE A 125 -8.98 -9.33 -7.82
CA PHE A 125 -10.03 -8.73 -6.99
C PHE A 125 -11.26 -9.65 -6.80
N GLU A 126 -11.06 -10.95 -6.92
CA GLU A 126 -12.11 -11.96 -6.73
C GLU A 126 -11.81 -12.83 -5.51
N TRP A 127 -12.80 -12.95 -4.64
CA TRP A 127 -12.71 -13.86 -3.50
C TRP A 127 -12.63 -15.32 -3.97
N ASP A 128 -11.72 -16.08 -3.39
CA ASP A 128 -11.65 -17.51 -3.63
C ASP A 128 -12.89 -18.21 -3.03
N LYS A 129 -13.85 -18.53 -3.87
CA LYS A 129 -15.11 -19.13 -3.44
C LYS A 129 -14.96 -20.56 -2.90
N ARG A 130 -13.81 -21.19 -3.07
CA ARG A 130 -13.51 -22.48 -2.44
C ARG A 130 -13.34 -22.31 -0.93
N MET A 131 -12.75 -21.19 -0.51
CA MET A 131 -12.44 -20.84 0.88
C MET A 131 -13.49 -19.93 1.49
N PHE A 132 -14.08 -19.05 0.68
CA PHE A 132 -15.09 -18.06 1.07
C PHE A 132 -16.29 -18.13 0.12
N PRO A 133 -17.20 -19.10 0.29
CA PRO A 133 -18.34 -19.31 -0.61
C PRO A 133 -19.28 -18.11 -0.68
N ASP A 134 -19.49 -17.43 0.44
CA ASP A 134 -20.31 -16.23 0.59
C ASP A 134 -19.51 -15.10 1.28
N PRO A 135 -18.62 -14.39 0.56
CA PRO A 135 -17.77 -13.36 1.17
C PRO A 135 -18.60 -12.23 1.80
N LYS A 136 -19.71 -11.85 1.18
CA LYS A 136 -20.57 -10.77 1.69
C LYS A 136 -21.21 -11.14 3.02
N GLY A 137 -21.78 -12.33 3.11
CA GLY A 137 -22.35 -12.83 4.36
C GLY A 137 -21.28 -13.01 5.44
N PHE A 138 -20.10 -13.50 5.06
CA PHE A 138 -18.98 -13.65 6.00
C PHE A 138 -18.51 -12.28 6.56
N ILE A 139 -18.27 -11.30 5.70
CA ILE A 139 -17.94 -9.95 6.13
C ILE A 139 -19.02 -9.37 7.05
N SER A 140 -20.30 -9.59 6.72
CA SER A 140 -21.40 -9.11 7.58
C SER A 140 -21.33 -9.72 8.98
N ARG A 141 -21.09 -11.04 9.10
CA ARG A 141 -20.91 -11.71 10.41
C ARG A 141 -19.73 -11.17 11.20
N LEU A 142 -18.60 -10.84 10.54
CA LEU A 142 -17.46 -10.19 11.21
C LEU A 142 -17.83 -8.81 11.74
N LYS A 143 -18.59 -8.04 10.96
CA LYS A 143 -19.08 -6.71 11.39
C LYS A 143 -20.08 -6.78 12.53
N GLU A 144 -20.94 -7.81 12.58
CA GLU A 144 -21.85 -8.08 13.71
C GLU A 144 -21.08 -8.33 15.02
N LYS A 145 -19.88 -8.90 14.94
CA LYS A 145 -18.92 -9.00 16.08
C LYS A 145 -18.19 -7.70 16.40
N GLY A 146 -18.46 -6.60 15.70
CA GLY A 146 -17.83 -5.29 15.88
C GLY A 146 -16.51 -5.10 15.12
N LEU A 147 -16.08 -6.10 14.36
CA LEU A 147 -14.80 -6.05 13.64
C LEU A 147 -14.85 -5.18 12.39
N LYS A 148 -13.71 -4.59 12.04
CA LYS A 148 -13.43 -4.02 10.74
C LYS A 148 -12.68 -5.05 9.89
N VAL A 149 -12.85 -4.95 8.59
CA VAL A 149 -12.25 -5.88 7.62
C VAL A 149 -11.25 -5.13 6.75
N CYS A 150 -10.03 -5.64 6.74
CA CYS A 150 -8.97 -5.19 5.84
C CYS A 150 -8.60 -6.30 4.86
N VAL A 151 -8.35 -5.96 3.60
CA VAL A 151 -7.84 -6.90 2.60
C VAL A 151 -6.54 -6.42 1.99
N TRP A 152 -5.67 -7.36 1.68
CA TRP A 152 -4.41 -7.13 0.98
C TRP A 152 -4.63 -6.94 -0.52
N ILE A 153 -3.96 -5.99 -1.11
CA ILE A 153 -3.84 -5.81 -2.56
C ILE A 153 -2.46 -5.30 -2.94
N ASN A 154 -2.12 -5.40 -4.22
CA ASN A 154 -1.05 -4.63 -4.83
C ASN A 154 -1.38 -4.27 -6.29
N SER A 155 -0.42 -3.69 -7.01
CA SER A 155 -0.57 -3.28 -8.41
C SER A 155 -0.04 -4.31 -9.42
N TYR A 156 0.41 -5.47 -8.95
CA TYR A 156 0.98 -6.54 -9.79
C TYR A 156 -0.09 -7.60 -10.04
N VAL A 157 -0.50 -7.76 -11.29
CA VAL A 157 -1.52 -8.72 -11.70
C VAL A 157 -0.85 -10.01 -12.14
N GLY A 158 -1.23 -11.11 -11.50
CA GLY A 158 -0.73 -12.44 -11.86
C GLY A 158 -1.15 -12.84 -13.27
N GLN A 159 -0.25 -13.44 -14.03
CA GLN A 159 -0.54 -13.90 -15.40
C GLN A 159 -1.72 -14.87 -15.47
N ARG A 160 -1.98 -15.62 -14.38
CA ARG A 160 -3.11 -16.56 -14.30
C ARG A 160 -4.41 -15.90 -13.84
N ALA A 161 -4.37 -14.65 -13.41
CA ALA A 161 -5.58 -13.95 -12.99
C ALA A 161 -6.56 -13.82 -14.17
N PRO A 162 -7.86 -14.09 -13.98
CA PRO A 162 -8.86 -14.02 -15.04
C PRO A 162 -8.88 -12.68 -15.76
N VAL A 163 -8.58 -11.59 -15.05
CA VAL A 163 -8.55 -10.23 -15.60
C VAL A 163 -7.32 -9.91 -16.46
N PHE A 164 -6.28 -10.76 -16.42
CA PHE A 164 -5.00 -10.45 -17.07
C PHE A 164 -5.14 -10.19 -18.58
N LYS A 165 -5.84 -11.09 -19.28
CA LYS A 165 -6.05 -10.97 -20.73
C LYS A 165 -6.80 -9.70 -21.09
N GLU A 166 -7.87 -9.40 -20.39
CA GLU A 166 -8.67 -8.18 -20.61
C GLU A 166 -7.81 -6.92 -20.44
N LEU A 167 -7.02 -6.86 -19.37
CA LEU A 167 -6.16 -5.70 -19.08
C LEU A 167 -5.05 -5.53 -20.11
N ALA A 168 -4.48 -6.65 -20.58
CA ALA A 168 -3.49 -6.64 -21.66
C ALA A 168 -4.09 -6.10 -22.97
N GLU A 169 -5.27 -6.59 -23.37
CA GLU A 169 -5.99 -6.15 -24.57
C GLU A 169 -6.38 -4.67 -24.51
N LYS A 170 -6.75 -4.16 -23.33
CA LYS A 170 -7.05 -2.74 -23.09
C LYS A 170 -5.81 -1.85 -22.99
N GLY A 171 -4.62 -2.43 -22.95
CA GLY A 171 -3.37 -1.69 -22.81
C GLY A 171 -3.22 -1.03 -21.43
N TYR A 172 -3.69 -1.70 -20.36
CA TYR A 172 -3.66 -1.17 -19.00
C TYR A 172 -2.40 -1.57 -18.22
N PHE A 173 -1.51 -2.31 -18.86
CA PHE A 173 -0.21 -2.67 -18.29
C PHE A 173 0.92 -1.84 -18.88
N ILE A 174 1.97 -1.66 -18.10
CA ILE A 174 3.26 -1.12 -18.56
C ILE A 174 3.79 -2.01 -19.68
N LYS A 175 4.41 -1.41 -20.71
CA LYS A 175 4.88 -2.12 -21.90
C LYS A 175 6.39 -2.07 -22.06
N ASN A 176 6.94 -3.09 -22.67
CA ASN A 176 8.27 -3.06 -23.23
C ASN A 176 8.32 -2.12 -24.44
N LYS A 177 9.53 -1.73 -24.86
CA LYS A 177 9.75 -0.87 -26.06
C LYS A 177 9.23 -1.47 -27.36
N ASP A 178 9.10 -2.78 -27.45
CA ASP A 178 8.53 -3.49 -28.60
C ASP A 178 7.00 -3.57 -28.58
N GLY A 179 6.36 -2.98 -27.56
CA GLY A 179 4.92 -2.96 -27.39
C GLY A 179 4.32 -4.17 -26.67
N SER A 180 5.11 -5.18 -26.34
CA SER A 180 4.66 -6.31 -25.51
C SER A 180 4.42 -5.88 -24.06
N VAL A 181 3.60 -6.64 -23.34
CA VAL A 181 3.39 -6.40 -21.90
C VAL A 181 4.68 -6.61 -21.13
N PHE A 182 5.08 -5.65 -20.31
CA PHE A 182 6.19 -5.85 -19.39
C PHE A 182 5.76 -6.82 -18.28
N GLN A 183 6.52 -7.90 -18.11
CA GLN A 183 6.29 -8.90 -17.06
C GLN A 183 7.55 -9.09 -16.24
N CYS A 184 7.38 -9.37 -14.97
CA CYS A 184 8.45 -9.65 -14.03
C CYS A 184 8.14 -10.87 -13.17
N ASP A 185 9.19 -11.49 -12.61
CA ASP A 185 9.12 -12.73 -11.85
C ASP A 185 9.55 -12.54 -10.39
N MET A 186 9.31 -11.37 -9.82
CA MET A 186 9.91 -10.98 -8.55
C MET A 186 9.28 -11.64 -7.34
N TRP A 187 7.97 -11.78 -7.34
CA TRP A 187 7.19 -12.34 -6.24
C TRP A 187 6.46 -13.62 -6.69
N GLN A 188 5.88 -13.56 -7.89
CA GLN A 188 5.34 -14.71 -8.59
C GLN A 188 5.68 -14.60 -10.09
N PRO A 189 5.75 -15.74 -10.82
CA PRO A 189 6.05 -15.71 -12.24
C PRO A 189 5.02 -14.94 -13.07
N GLY A 190 5.51 -14.16 -14.03
CA GLY A 190 4.69 -13.54 -15.06
C GLY A 190 3.76 -12.44 -14.57
N MET A 191 4.12 -11.71 -13.52
CA MET A 191 3.34 -10.56 -13.09
C MET A 191 3.45 -9.41 -14.09
N ALA A 192 2.33 -8.77 -14.41
CA ALA A 192 2.30 -7.49 -15.12
C ALA A 192 1.95 -6.36 -14.15
N ILE A 193 2.46 -5.17 -14.42
CA ILE A 193 2.27 -3.99 -13.57
C ILE A 193 1.21 -3.09 -14.22
N ILE A 194 0.24 -2.67 -13.44
CA ILE A 194 -0.79 -1.72 -13.90
C ILE A 194 -0.14 -0.35 -14.17
N ASP A 195 -0.40 0.19 -15.34
CA ASP A 195 0.05 1.52 -15.73
C ASP A 195 -0.92 2.60 -15.23
N PHE A 196 -0.63 3.15 -14.06
CA PHE A 196 -1.44 4.23 -13.49
C PHE A 196 -1.29 5.59 -14.19
N THR A 197 -0.42 5.72 -15.19
CA THR A 197 -0.43 6.90 -16.07
C THR A 197 -1.59 6.84 -17.06
N ASN A 198 -2.09 5.63 -17.37
CA ASN A 198 -3.28 5.42 -18.20
C ASN A 198 -4.57 5.71 -17.41
N PRO A 199 -5.40 6.69 -17.85
CA PRO A 199 -6.67 7.01 -17.19
C PRO A 199 -7.62 5.83 -17.05
N GLY A 200 -7.75 5.01 -18.10
CA GLY A 200 -8.62 3.83 -18.09
C GLY A 200 -8.17 2.76 -17.09
N ALA A 201 -6.86 2.58 -16.92
CA ALA A 201 -6.31 1.67 -15.92
C ALA A 201 -6.61 2.16 -14.49
N ARG A 202 -6.50 3.48 -14.25
CA ARG A 202 -6.89 4.09 -12.96
C ARG A 202 -8.38 3.89 -12.65
N GLU A 203 -9.24 4.14 -13.63
CA GLU A 203 -10.69 3.96 -13.46
C GLU A 203 -11.04 2.51 -13.18
N TRP A 204 -10.43 1.57 -13.90
CA TRP A 204 -10.61 0.14 -13.68
C TRP A 204 -10.20 -0.23 -12.26
N PHE A 205 -8.99 0.15 -11.82
CA PHE A 205 -8.49 -0.16 -10.49
C PHE A 205 -9.37 0.44 -9.39
N ALA A 206 -9.73 1.72 -9.54
CA ALA A 206 -10.64 2.40 -8.61
C ALA A 206 -12.01 1.70 -8.52
N SER A 207 -12.55 1.19 -9.64
CA SER A 207 -13.80 0.43 -9.65
C SER A 207 -13.71 -0.86 -8.85
N LYS A 208 -12.56 -1.54 -8.88
CA LYS A 208 -12.32 -2.76 -8.08
C LYS A 208 -12.25 -2.43 -6.58
N ILE A 209 -11.55 -1.36 -6.20
CA ILE A 209 -11.51 -0.88 -4.82
C ILE A 209 -12.93 -0.51 -4.33
N LYS A 210 -13.68 0.21 -5.16
CA LYS A 210 -15.07 0.55 -4.85
C LYS A 210 -15.93 -0.70 -4.62
N GLY A 211 -15.78 -1.73 -5.48
CA GLY A 211 -16.47 -3.00 -5.31
C GLY A 211 -16.16 -3.70 -3.98
N LEU A 212 -14.90 -3.66 -3.52
CA LEU A 212 -14.53 -4.16 -2.20
C LEU A 212 -15.20 -3.38 -1.06
N ALA A 213 -15.22 -2.04 -1.15
CA ALA A 213 -15.90 -1.20 -0.17
C ALA A 213 -17.42 -1.46 -0.12
N GLU A 214 -18.05 -1.63 -1.29
CA GLU A 214 -19.49 -1.98 -1.40
C GLU A 214 -19.81 -3.38 -0.84
N LEU A 215 -18.83 -4.30 -0.90
CA LEU A 215 -18.93 -5.62 -0.28
C LEU A 215 -18.86 -5.55 1.25
N GLY A 216 -18.27 -4.47 1.80
CA GLY A 216 -18.15 -4.23 3.24
C GLY A 216 -16.72 -4.17 3.77
N VAL A 217 -15.70 -4.19 2.90
CA VAL A 217 -14.30 -3.98 3.29
C VAL A 217 -14.12 -2.55 3.80
N ASP A 218 -13.49 -2.39 4.95
CA ASP A 218 -13.30 -1.09 5.64
C ASP A 218 -11.92 -0.49 5.38
N ALA A 219 -10.92 -1.32 5.12
CA ALA A 219 -9.54 -0.89 4.94
C ALA A 219 -8.81 -1.75 3.89
N ILE A 220 -7.77 -1.18 3.32
CA ILE A 220 -6.93 -1.83 2.31
C ILE A 220 -5.47 -1.78 2.77
N LYS A 221 -4.80 -2.93 2.82
CA LYS A 221 -3.34 -3.00 2.89
C LYS A 221 -2.79 -2.98 1.48
N THR A 222 -2.15 -1.89 1.09
CA THR A 222 -1.38 -1.84 -0.14
C THR A 222 0.00 -2.41 0.12
N ASP A 223 0.36 -3.45 -0.62
CA ASP A 223 1.65 -4.10 -0.51
C ASP A 223 2.40 -4.00 -1.84
N PHE A 224 3.72 -4.07 -1.81
CA PHE A 224 4.59 -3.90 -2.98
C PHE A 224 4.32 -2.58 -3.75
N GLY A 225 4.71 -2.53 -5.02
CA GLY A 225 4.49 -1.37 -5.91
C GLY A 225 5.71 -0.45 -6.02
N GLU A 226 6.80 -0.72 -5.29
CA GLU A 226 8.03 0.06 -5.28
C GLU A 226 8.98 -0.25 -6.44
N ARG A 227 8.75 -1.35 -7.16
CA ARG A 227 9.64 -1.82 -8.24
C ARG A 227 9.11 -1.46 -9.61
N ILE A 228 9.02 -0.15 -9.85
CA ILE A 228 8.55 0.38 -11.13
C ILE A 228 9.76 0.47 -12.09
N PRO A 229 9.71 -0.22 -13.24
CA PRO A 229 10.79 -0.19 -14.21
C PRO A 229 10.90 1.18 -14.87
N THR A 230 12.11 1.60 -15.23
CA THR A 230 12.38 2.87 -15.89
C THR A 230 12.66 2.73 -17.40
N ASP A 231 13.09 1.55 -17.85
CA ASP A 231 13.39 1.26 -19.27
C ASP A 231 12.21 0.59 -19.97
N VAL A 232 11.06 1.21 -19.91
CA VAL A 232 9.76 0.72 -20.39
C VAL A 232 8.96 1.85 -21.04
N VAL A 233 7.77 1.54 -21.54
CA VAL A 233 6.84 2.51 -22.13
C VAL A 233 5.59 2.61 -21.24
N TYR A 234 5.29 3.83 -20.83
CA TYR A 234 4.05 4.21 -20.18
C TYR A 234 3.06 4.78 -21.18
N TYR A 235 1.80 4.94 -20.77
CA TYR A 235 0.72 5.51 -21.56
C TYR A 235 1.01 6.93 -22.06
#